data_d55a1f5c4f0606e66fffe81d41fde2c0
#
_entry.id   d55a1f5c4f0606e66fffe81d41fde2c0
#
_cell.length_a   1.000
_cell.length_b   1.000
_cell.length_c   1.000
_cell.angle_alpha   90.00
_cell.angle_beta   90.00
_cell.angle_gamma   90.00
#
_symmetry.space_group_name_H-M   'P 1'
#
loop_
_entity.id
_entity.type
_entity.pdbx_description
1 polymer ?
#
loop_
_entity_poly.entity_id
_entity_poly.type
_entity_poly.pdbx_seq_one_letter_code
_entity_poly.pdbx_strand_id
1 'polypeptide(L)'
;MPASADPRLNESIYGRLGVRTIINASGPSTRLSGGIMLPEVAQAMAEASQWCVDLGELQGRASELIAEATGAEAGYVTAGAAAALMLGTAGCLAGLDPARMNRLPDTTGM
;
A
#
# COMPACT_ATOMS: atom_id res chain seq x y z
N MET A 1 17.29 -1.11 30.55
CA MET A 1 17.04 -0.15 29.46
C MET A 1 16.26 1.02 30.03
N PRO A 2 16.67 2.27 29.87
CA PRO A 2 15.87 3.40 30.36
C PRO A 2 14.55 3.44 29.59
N ALA A 3 13.43 3.48 30.31
CA ALA A 3 12.11 3.69 29.74
C ALA A 3 12.10 5.03 29.01
N SER A 4 11.41 5.12 27.88
CA SER A 4 11.22 6.37 27.14
C SER A 4 10.62 7.43 28.07
N ALA A 5 11.13 8.64 28.01
CA ALA A 5 10.63 9.77 28.82
C ALA A 5 9.21 10.25 28.38
N ASP A 6 8.67 9.78 27.27
CA ASP A 6 7.31 10.11 26.81
C ASP A 6 6.35 8.95 27.15
N PRO A 7 5.39 9.17 28.10
CA PRO A 7 4.41 8.16 28.49
C PRO A 7 3.59 7.61 27.31
N ARG A 8 3.32 8.44 26.30
CA ARG A 8 2.52 8.04 25.12
C ARG A 8 3.18 6.93 24.32
N LEU A 9 4.51 6.82 24.37
CA LEU A 9 5.27 5.79 23.66
C LEU A 9 5.11 4.41 24.33
N ASN A 10 4.94 4.38 25.66
CA ASN A 10 4.72 3.15 26.41
C ASN A 10 3.26 2.64 26.30
N GLU A 11 2.31 3.53 26.07
CA GLU A 11 0.89 3.19 25.86
C GLU A 11 0.59 2.72 24.43
N SER A 12 1.50 2.92 23.50
CA SER A 12 1.34 2.48 22.11
C SER A 12 1.26 0.95 22.00
N ILE A 13 0.68 0.46 20.90
CA ILE A 13 0.68 -0.98 20.58
C ILE A 13 2.12 -1.54 20.55
N TYR A 14 3.07 -0.77 20.07
CA TYR A 14 4.49 -1.17 20.03
C TYR A 14 5.11 -1.25 21.41
N GLY A 15 4.79 -0.30 22.30
CA GLY A 15 5.22 -0.33 23.71
C GLY A 15 4.75 -1.59 24.42
N ARG A 16 3.46 -1.99 24.20
CA ARG A 16 2.90 -3.22 24.74
C ARG A 16 3.56 -4.49 24.18
N LEU A 17 4.09 -4.43 22.97
CA LEU A 17 4.86 -5.53 22.35
C LEU A 17 6.35 -5.50 22.70
N GLY A 18 6.81 -4.56 23.51
CA GLY A 18 8.22 -4.40 23.85
C GLY A 18 9.08 -3.83 22.72
N VAL A 19 8.45 -3.27 21.68
CA VAL A 19 9.14 -2.67 20.53
C VAL A 19 9.32 -1.17 20.78
N ARG A 20 10.56 -0.71 20.68
CA ARG A 20 10.88 0.71 20.84
C ARG A 20 10.41 1.51 19.62
N THR A 21 9.65 2.56 19.85
CA THR A 21 9.32 3.56 18.83
C THR A 21 10.51 4.50 18.61
N ILE A 22 10.58 5.10 17.44
CA ILE A 22 11.62 6.04 17.04
C ILE A 22 10.99 7.30 16.43
N ILE A 23 11.69 8.43 16.58
CA ILE A 23 11.37 9.65 15.84
C ILE A 23 12.10 9.58 14.51
N ASN A 24 11.34 9.43 13.42
CA ASN A 24 11.90 9.36 12.08
C ASN A 24 12.06 10.77 11.49
N ALA A 25 13.28 11.28 11.45
CA ALA A 25 13.63 12.56 10.84
C ALA A 25 14.18 12.41 9.39
N SER A 26 14.26 11.18 8.87
CA SER A 26 14.82 10.90 7.53
C SER A 26 13.77 10.88 6.42
N GLY A 27 12.49 11.05 6.77
CA GLY A 27 11.37 10.90 5.82
C GLY A 27 10.93 9.44 5.64
N PRO A 28 10.07 9.16 4.65
CA PRO A 28 9.52 7.83 4.42
C PRO A 28 10.60 6.78 4.14
N SER A 29 10.61 5.71 4.92
CA SER A 29 11.55 4.60 4.77
C SER A 29 10.89 3.28 5.12
N THR A 30 10.96 2.29 4.23
CA THR A 30 10.38 0.95 4.44
C THR A 30 10.91 0.28 5.71
N ARG A 31 12.19 0.50 6.05
CA ARG A 31 12.80 -0.03 7.29
C ARG A 31 12.22 0.58 8.57
N LEU A 32 11.56 1.73 8.45
CA LEU A 32 11.00 2.51 9.55
C LEU A 32 9.47 2.59 9.43
N SER A 33 8.83 1.55 8.92
CA SER A 33 7.38 1.47 8.70
C SER A 33 6.84 2.48 7.66
N GLY A 34 7.71 3.02 6.80
CA GLY A 34 7.32 4.04 5.81
C GLY A 34 7.19 5.44 6.42
N GLY A 35 6.01 5.82 6.82
CA GLY A 35 5.70 7.10 7.45
C GLY A 35 4.50 7.01 8.38
N ILE A 36 4.23 8.07 9.10
CA ILE A 36 3.02 8.18 9.91
C ILE A 36 1.85 8.47 8.96
N MET A 37 0.81 7.65 9.07
CA MET A 37 -0.41 7.80 8.28
C MET A 37 -1.22 9.01 8.77
N LEU A 38 -1.85 9.72 7.85
CA LEU A 38 -2.80 10.77 8.22
C LEU A 38 -3.96 10.19 9.01
N PRO A 39 -4.44 10.88 10.07
CA PRO A 39 -5.51 10.36 10.91
C PRO A 39 -6.79 9.99 10.14
N GLU A 40 -7.14 10.77 9.14
CA GLU A 40 -8.32 10.54 8.30
C GLU A 40 -8.21 9.24 7.50
N VAL A 41 -7.00 8.93 7.00
CA VAL A 41 -6.73 7.67 6.28
C VAL A 41 -6.80 6.48 7.24
N ALA A 42 -6.21 6.60 8.42
CA ALA A 42 -6.26 5.55 9.44
C ALA A 42 -7.72 5.26 9.88
N GLN A 43 -8.53 6.31 10.04
CA GLN A 43 -9.94 6.18 10.37
C GLN A 43 -10.72 5.49 9.25
N ALA A 44 -10.52 5.87 7.99
CA ALA A 44 -11.16 5.25 6.84
C ALA A 44 -10.80 3.76 6.72
N MET A 45 -9.54 3.39 6.98
CA MET A 45 -9.12 1.98 7.01
C MET A 45 -9.79 1.20 8.14
N ALA A 46 -9.91 1.78 9.32
CA ALA A 46 -10.60 1.16 10.45
C ALA A 46 -12.10 0.94 10.17
N GLU A 47 -12.76 1.89 9.52
CA GLU A 47 -14.14 1.77 9.08
C GLU A 47 -14.29 0.70 7.99
N ALA A 48 -13.46 0.75 6.95
CA ALA A 48 -13.48 -0.21 5.85
C ALA A 48 -13.26 -1.65 6.31
N SER A 49 -12.47 -1.87 7.36
CA SER A 49 -12.20 -3.20 7.90
C SER A 49 -13.45 -3.92 8.47
N GLN A 50 -14.56 -3.21 8.65
CA GLN A 50 -15.80 -3.77 9.18
C GLN A 50 -16.76 -4.26 8.08
N TRP A 51 -16.40 -4.09 6.81
CA TRP A 51 -17.28 -4.37 5.68
C TRP A 51 -16.57 -5.26 4.65
N CYS A 52 -17.36 -6.11 3.99
CA CYS A 52 -16.93 -6.83 2.80
C CYS A 52 -17.51 -6.14 1.57
N VAL A 53 -16.69 -5.97 0.54
CA VAL A 53 -17.07 -5.32 -0.72
C VAL A 53 -16.55 -6.15 -1.91
N ASP A 54 -17.13 -5.94 -3.08
CA ASP A 54 -16.55 -6.46 -4.32
C ASP A 54 -15.28 -5.68 -4.66
N LEU A 55 -14.15 -6.41 -4.76
CA LEU A 55 -12.86 -5.78 -5.03
C LEU A 55 -12.76 -5.23 -6.46
N GLY A 56 -13.50 -5.80 -7.42
CA GLY A 56 -13.55 -5.29 -8.79
C GLY A 56 -14.22 -3.92 -8.84
N GLU A 57 -15.37 -3.78 -8.17
CA GLU A 57 -16.07 -2.50 -8.05
C GLU A 57 -15.22 -1.46 -7.32
N LEU A 58 -14.57 -1.85 -6.22
CA LEU A 58 -13.70 -0.97 -5.44
C LEU A 58 -12.51 -0.47 -6.28
N GLN A 59 -11.83 -1.37 -7.01
CA GLN A 59 -10.73 -1.01 -7.91
C GLN A 59 -11.19 -0.13 -9.07
N GLY A 60 -12.36 -0.40 -9.65
CA GLY A 60 -12.97 0.45 -10.68
C GLY A 60 -13.18 1.87 -10.17
N ARG A 61 -13.78 2.02 -9.00
CA ARG A 61 -14.01 3.34 -8.41
C ARG A 61 -12.71 4.05 -8.03
N ALA A 62 -11.72 3.33 -7.50
CA ALA A 62 -10.40 3.86 -7.19
C ALA A 62 -9.68 4.33 -8.47
N SER A 63 -9.80 3.59 -9.58
CA SER A 63 -9.25 3.95 -10.88
C SER A 63 -9.80 5.30 -11.37
N GLU A 64 -11.11 5.50 -11.29
CA GLU A 64 -11.76 6.77 -11.68
C GLU A 64 -11.23 7.95 -10.86
N LEU A 65 -11.16 7.81 -9.53
CA LEU A 65 -10.68 8.86 -8.62
C LEU A 65 -9.21 9.21 -8.87
N ILE A 66 -8.38 8.21 -9.14
CA ILE A 66 -6.96 8.41 -9.47
C ILE A 66 -6.83 9.12 -10.82
N ALA A 67 -7.59 8.71 -11.83
CA ALA A 67 -7.60 9.33 -13.15
C ALA A 67 -8.02 10.80 -13.06
N GLU A 68 -9.08 11.10 -12.32
CA GLU A 68 -9.56 12.47 -12.08
C GLU A 68 -8.49 13.34 -11.40
N ALA A 69 -7.84 12.79 -10.36
CA ALA A 69 -6.86 13.54 -9.58
C ALA A 69 -5.52 13.76 -10.31
N THR A 70 -5.13 12.86 -11.21
CA THR A 70 -3.80 12.86 -11.86
C THR A 70 -3.81 13.25 -13.32
N GLY A 71 -4.97 13.20 -13.99
CA GLY A 71 -5.10 13.36 -15.44
C GLY A 71 -4.64 12.11 -16.22
N ALA A 72 -4.38 10.99 -15.58
CA ALA A 72 -4.08 9.70 -16.22
C ALA A 72 -5.35 9.08 -16.82
N GLU A 73 -5.21 8.13 -17.75
CA GLU A 73 -6.36 7.41 -18.34
C GLU A 73 -7.03 6.47 -17.33
N ALA A 74 -6.25 5.90 -16.41
CA ALA A 74 -6.72 4.97 -15.39
C ALA A 74 -5.74 4.92 -14.21
N GLY A 75 -6.17 4.35 -13.10
CA GLY A 75 -5.33 4.05 -11.94
C GLY A 75 -5.56 2.63 -11.43
N TYR A 76 -4.60 2.10 -10.70
CA TYR A 76 -4.73 0.80 -10.06
C TYR A 76 -4.08 0.82 -8.67
N VAL A 77 -4.81 0.41 -7.66
CA VAL A 77 -4.32 0.36 -6.28
C VAL A 77 -3.68 -0.99 -6.00
N THR A 78 -2.49 -0.97 -5.43
CA THR A 78 -1.72 -2.17 -5.08
C THR A 78 -1.30 -2.15 -3.60
N ALA A 79 -0.83 -3.29 -3.11
CA ALA A 79 -0.32 -3.45 -1.74
C ALA A 79 1.07 -2.80 -1.52
N GLY A 80 1.46 -1.83 -2.35
CA GLY A 80 2.69 -1.06 -2.21
C GLY A 80 3.44 -0.90 -3.52
N ALA A 81 4.47 -0.04 -3.53
CA ALA A 81 5.21 0.35 -4.73
C ALA A 81 5.87 -0.83 -5.46
N ALA A 82 6.39 -1.83 -4.73
CA ALA A 82 6.98 -3.02 -5.35
C ALA A 82 5.95 -3.82 -6.16
N ALA A 83 4.74 -3.99 -5.61
CA ALA A 83 3.65 -4.65 -6.32
C ALA A 83 3.18 -3.84 -7.53
N ALA A 84 3.15 -2.50 -7.44
CA ALA A 84 2.82 -1.62 -8.55
C ALA A 84 3.83 -1.75 -9.71
N LEU A 85 5.13 -1.74 -9.40
CA LEU A 85 6.18 -1.92 -10.40
C LEU A 85 6.10 -3.30 -11.07
N MET A 86 5.89 -4.35 -10.28
CA MET A 86 5.76 -5.71 -10.80
C MET A 86 4.54 -5.84 -11.72
N LEU A 87 3.38 -5.33 -11.30
CA LEU A 87 2.15 -5.38 -12.07
C LEU A 87 2.25 -4.54 -13.35
N GLY A 88 2.84 -3.35 -13.28
CA GLY A 88 3.09 -2.50 -14.44
C GLY A 88 4.01 -3.16 -15.45
N THR A 89 5.11 -3.78 -14.99
CA THR A 89 6.02 -4.55 -15.86
C THR A 89 5.31 -5.74 -16.51
N ALA A 90 4.53 -6.49 -15.73
CA ALA A 90 3.75 -7.61 -16.26
C ALA A 90 2.75 -7.15 -17.33
N GLY A 91 2.08 -6.01 -17.11
CA GLY A 91 1.17 -5.40 -18.09
C GLY A 91 1.89 -4.99 -19.38
N CYS A 92 3.09 -4.41 -19.28
CA CYS A 92 3.90 -4.07 -20.47
C CYS A 92 4.32 -5.30 -21.27
N LEU A 93 4.62 -6.42 -20.62
CA LEU A 93 5.06 -7.66 -21.26
C LEU A 93 3.90 -8.46 -21.86
N ALA A 94 2.82 -8.63 -21.10
CA ALA A 94 1.70 -9.48 -21.49
C ALA A 94 0.62 -8.71 -22.29
N GLY A 95 0.52 -7.39 -22.06
CA GLY A 95 -0.61 -6.61 -22.60
C GLY A 95 -1.94 -7.19 -22.14
N LEU A 96 -2.91 -7.22 -23.04
CA LEU A 96 -4.24 -7.81 -22.81
C LEU A 96 -4.35 -9.25 -23.36
N ASP A 97 -3.24 -9.93 -23.58
CA ASP A 97 -3.22 -11.32 -24.07
C ASP A 97 -3.31 -12.31 -22.91
N PRO A 98 -4.44 -13.03 -22.74
CA PRO A 98 -4.60 -13.98 -21.66
C PRO A 98 -3.59 -15.15 -21.69
N ALA A 99 -3.13 -15.55 -22.88
CA ALA A 99 -2.15 -16.62 -23.00
C ALA A 99 -0.78 -16.18 -22.44
N ARG A 100 -0.39 -14.94 -22.72
CA ARG A 100 0.83 -14.35 -22.13
C ARG A 100 0.67 -14.14 -20.63
N MET A 101 -0.47 -13.62 -20.16
CA MET A 101 -0.74 -13.46 -18.73
C MET A 101 -0.60 -14.77 -17.96
N ASN A 102 -1.17 -15.87 -18.50
CA ASN A 102 -1.12 -17.18 -17.85
C ASN A 102 0.29 -17.82 -17.87
N ARG A 103 1.19 -17.35 -18.73
CA ARG A 103 2.59 -17.82 -18.76
C ARG A 103 3.48 -17.15 -17.74
N LEU A 104 3.10 -15.97 -17.24
CA LEU A 104 3.91 -15.29 -16.24
C LEU A 104 4.16 -16.20 -15.01
N PRO A 105 5.36 -16.23 -14.46
CA PRO A 105 6.50 -15.35 -14.71
C PRO A 105 7.42 -15.72 -15.88
N ASP A 106 7.12 -16.75 -16.68
CA ASP A 106 7.91 -17.10 -17.86
C ASP A 106 7.68 -16.06 -18.98
N THR A 107 8.68 -15.23 -19.23
CA THR A 107 8.66 -14.17 -20.23
C THR A 107 9.37 -14.54 -21.54
N THR A 108 9.72 -15.84 -21.73
CA THR A 108 10.43 -16.30 -22.93
C THR A 108 9.63 -15.98 -24.19
N GLY A 109 10.18 -15.18 -25.08
CA GLY A 109 9.54 -14.79 -26.34
C GLY A 109 8.44 -13.74 -26.24
N MET A 110 8.38 -13.00 -25.12
CA MET A 110 7.48 -11.85 -24.93
C MET A 110 8.17 -10.54 -25.31
#